data_1d24c976c093711fa5629184d7ac4c20
#
_entry.id   1d24c976c093711fa5629184d7ac4c20
#
_cell.length_a   1.000
_cell.length_b   1.000
_cell.length_c   1.000
_cell.angle_alpha   90.00
_cell.angle_beta   90.00
_cell.angle_gamma   90.00
#
_symmetry.space_group_name_H-M   'P 1'
#
loop_
_entity.id
_entity.type
_entity.pdbx_description
1 polymer ?
#
loop_
_entity_poly.entity_id
_entity_poly.type
_entity_poly.pdbx_seq_one_letter_code
_entity_poly.pdbx_strand_id
1 'polypeptide(L)'
;MRICVICEGSYPFVAGGVSTWLQEMMMAMPGHAFSIWAIGAQRRQKGRYAYELPKNVEGVKEVYLDEMRFGRFRPGRFPKLSPGEEAAVRELLQCRAPDWAVVFRLFFDRKRNLRFLHSEEFLRLAQGICEPHAGFGDFFWTVRSMFLPLLYLIGDDPPEADLYYAISTGYAGVLGSMASLRTGKPFVLTEHGIYTREREEEILQTNWVPPNDKDLWIGMFYMFTRCAYRHAVSKLCSASATKSTCRTTVPIGGAAVPAVSVTSSA
;
A
#
# COMPACT_ATOMS: atom_id res chain seq x y z
N MET A 1 -20.33 -14.70 2.60
CA MET A 1 -19.09 -14.30 1.89
C MET A 1 -18.13 -13.76 2.93
N ARG A 2 -16.84 -14.16 2.88
CA ARG A 2 -15.78 -13.62 3.75
C ARG A 2 -15.11 -12.42 3.08
N ILE A 3 -15.11 -11.29 3.77
CA ILE A 3 -14.55 -10.02 3.26
C ILE A 3 -13.34 -9.66 4.13
N CYS A 4 -12.16 -9.52 3.52
CA CYS A 4 -10.98 -9.01 4.21
C CYS A 4 -10.90 -7.50 4.01
N VAL A 5 -11.11 -6.73 5.08
CA VAL A 5 -10.96 -5.27 5.07
C VAL A 5 -9.51 -4.93 5.41
N ILE A 6 -8.88 -4.10 4.58
CA ILE A 6 -7.49 -3.69 4.74
C ILE A 6 -7.45 -2.23 5.17
N CYS A 7 -6.92 -1.98 6.37
CA CYS A 7 -6.91 -0.67 7.02
C CYS A 7 -5.46 -0.22 7.28
N GLU A 8 -5.17 1.04 6.99
CA GLU A 8 -3.87 1.66 7.22
C GLU A 8 -4.02 2.82 8.23
N GLY A 9 -3.38 2.69 9.41
CA GLY A 9 -3.30 3.74 10.42
C GLY A 9 -4.64 4.18 11.05
N SER A 10 -5.74 3.49 10.75
CA SER A 10 -7.10 3.86 11.14
C SER A 10 -7.77 2.76 11.99
N TYR A 11 -8.81 2.13 11.49
CA TYR A 11 -9.52 1.05 12.16
C TYR A 11 -8.63 -0.19 12.35
N PRO A 12 -8.67 -0.88 13.49
CA PRO A 12 -9.49 -0.60 14.67
C PRO A 12 -8.82 0.28 15.74
N PHE A 13 -7.65 0.85 15.47
CA PHE A 13 -6.78 1.50 16.47
C PHE A 13 -7.16 2.94 16.81
N VAL A 14 -7.73 3.67 15.84
CA VAL A 14 -7.99 5.10 15.94
C VAL A 14 -9.47 5.40 15.72
N ALA A 15 -10.08 6.12 16.66
CA ALA A 15 -11.43 6.66 16.50
C ALA A 15 -11.43 7.83 15.50
N GLY A 16 -12.37 7.81 14.55
CA GLY A 16 -12.48 8.85 13.53
C GLY A 16 -13.57 8.53 12.50
N GLY A 17 -13.87 9.47 11.61
CA GLY A 17 -14.98 9.35 10.66
C GLY A 17 -14.91 8.09 9.80
N VAL A 18 -13.75 7.82 9.20
CA VAL A 18 -13.55 6.61 8.36
C VAL A 18 -13.70 5.33 9.19
N SER A 19 -13.14 5.31 10.42
CA SER A 19 -13.23 4.16 11.30
C SER A 19 -14.67 3.92 11.77
N THR A 20 -15.41 4.96 12.11
CA THR A 20 -16.83 4.88 12.49
C THR A 20 -17.67 4.38 11.32
N TRP A 21 -17.48 4.97 10.13
CA TRP A 21 -18.17 4.52 8.92
C TRP A 21 -17.91 3.03 8.64
N LEU A 22 -16.68 2.56 8.77
CA LEU A 22 -16.33 1.16 8.55
C LEU A 22 -17.00 0.25 9.59
N GLN A 23 -17.03 0.66 10.86
CA GLN A 23 -17.73 -0.05 11.94
C GLN A 23 -19.21 -0.21 11.60
N GLU A 24 -19.88 0.88 11.22
CA GLU A 24 -21.30 0.89 10.84
C GLU A 24 -21.58 0.04 9.60
N MET A 25 -20.72 0.11 8.59
CA MET A 25 -20.81 -0.71 7.40
C MET A 25 -20.77 -2.21 7.72
N MET A 26 -19.81 -2.65 8.54
CA MET A 26 -19.73 -4.07 8.93
C MET A 26 -20.95 -4.51 9.74
N MET A 27 -21.45 -3.67 10.66
CA MET A 27 -22.67 -3.93 11.44
C MET A 27 -23.91 -4.01 10.58
N ALA A 28 -24.00 -3.20 9.52
CA ALA A 28 -25.11 -3.18 8.58
C ALA A 28 -25.15 -4.41 7.64
N MET A 29 -24.07 -5.21 7.64
CA MET A 29 -23.93 -6.38 6.76
C MET A 29 -23.81 -7.71 7.55
N PRO A 30 -24.80 -8.09 8.39
CA PRO A 30 -24.69 -9.24 9.29
C PRO A 30 -24.63 -10.61 8.57
N GLY A 31 -25.04 -10.66 7.30
CA GLY A 31 -24.94 -11.85 6.45
C GLY A 31 -23.54 -12.12 5.88
N HIS A 32 -22.53 -11.29 6.22
CA HIS A 32 -21.16 -11.41 5.76
C HIS A 32 -20.23 -11.57 6.96
N ALA A 33 -19.18 -12.37 6.80
CA ALA A 33 -18.09 -12.48 7.75
C ALA A 33 -16.96 -11.55 7.34
N PHE A 34 -16.38 -10.85 8.30
CA PHE A 34 -15.28 -9.92 8.06
C PHE A 34 -14.01 -10.38 8.76
N SER A 35 -12.88 -10.25 8.09
CA SER A 35 -11.56 -10.24 8.70
C SER A 35 -10.92 -8.88 8.47
N ILE A 36 -10.12 -8.42 9.43
CA ILE A 36 -9.46 -7.11 9.34
C ILE A 36 -7.97 -7.35 9.16
N TRP A 37 -7.37 -6.76 8.13
CA TRP A 37 -5.93 -6.70 7.95
C TRP A 37 -5.47 -5.28 8.26
N ALA A 38 -5.03 -5.07 9.51
CA ALA A 38 -4.72 -3.78 10.05
C ALA A 38 -3.21 -3.50 10.01
N ILE A 39 -2.83 -2.42 9.35
CA ILE A 39 -1.46 -1.89 9.33
C ILE A 39 -1.37 -0.81 10.40
N GLY A 40 -0.61 -1.07 11.46
CA GLY A 40 -0.36 -0.14 12.57
C GLY A 40 1.05 0.45 12.51
N ALA A 41 1.23 1.66 13.04
CA ALA A 41 2.55 2.26 13.12
C ALA A 41 3.44 1.60 14.18
N GLN A 42 2.86 1.24 15.33
CA GLN A 42 3.62 0.79 16.50
C GLN A 42 3.01 -0.45 17.15
N ARG A 43 3.85 -1.43 17.45
CA ARG A 43 3.45 -2.68 18.13
C ARG A 43 2.79 -2.46 19.50
N ARG A 44 3.09 -1.37 20.19
CA ARG A 44 2.41 -1.03 21.45
C ARG A 44 0.89 -0.87 21.32
N GLN A 45 0.37 -0.69 20.10
CA GLN A 45 -1.06 -0.61 19.77
C GLN A 45 -1.73 -1.99 19.70
N LYS A 46 -0.96 -3.09 19.75
CA LYS A 46 -1.45 -4.45 19.61
C LYS A 46 -2.59 -4.75 20.57
N GLY A 47 -3.73 -5.18 20.02
CA GLY A 47 -4.94 -5.51 20.79
C GLY A 47 -5.60 -4.33 21.49
N ARG A 48 -5.13 -3.08 21.26
CA ARG A 48 -5.73 -1.87 21.83
C ARG A 48 -6.62 -1.23 20.78
N TYR A 49 -7.87 -1.65 20.76
CA TYR A 49 -8.85 -1.17 19.80
C TYR A 49 -9.65 -0.01 20.38
N ALA A 50 -9.93 0.98 19.53
CA ALA A 50 -10.79 2.11 19.87
C ALA A 50 -12.28 1.75 19.77
N TYR A 51 -12.59 0.56 19.22
CA TYR A 51 -13.95 0.07 18.98
C TYR A 51 -14.11 -1.34 19.55
N GLU A 52 -15.32 -1.65 20.02
CA GLU A 52 -15.74 -3.04 20.20
C GLU A 52 -16.00 -3.65 18.81
N LEU A 53 -15.35 -4.76 18.51
CA LEU A 53 -15.47 -5.38 17.19
C LEU A 53 -16.88 -5.92 16.96
N PRO A 54 -17.50 -5.72 15.80
CA PRO A 54 -18.78 -6.31 15.44
C PRO A 54 -18.75 -7.84 15.53
N LYS A 55 -19.88 -8.45 15.88
CA LYS A 55 -20.00 -9.92 16.06
C LYS A 55 -19.67 -10.74 14.81
N ASN A 56 -19.77 -10.13 13.63
CA ASN A 56 -19.45 -10.73 12.34
C ASN A 56 -17.99 -10.50 11.90
N VAL A 57 -17.14 -9.96 12.79
CA VAL A 57 -15.68 -9.90 12.59
C VAL A 57 -15.05 -11.16 13.20
N GLU A 58 -14.50 -12.02 12.34
CA GLU A 58 -13.92 -13.31 12.75
C GLU A 58 -12.50 -13.18 13.30
N GLY A 59 -11.77 -12.11 12.91
CA GLY A 59 -10.41 -11.90 13.40
C GLY A 59 -9.75 -10.64 12.86
N VAL A 60 -8.65 -10.27 13.52
CA VAL A 60 -7.78 -9.15 13.14
C VAL A 60 -6.37 -9.65 12.93
N LYS A 61 -5.85 -9.50 11.71
CA LYS A 61 -4.44 -9.67 11.41
C LYS A 61 -3.76 -8.32 11.53
N GLU A 62 -2.91 -8.16 12.52
CA GLU A 62 -2.20 -6.93 12.79
C GLU A 62 -0.76 -7.01 12.27
N VAL A 63 -0.32 -5.98 11.58
CA VAL A 63 1.05 -5.82 11.10
C VAL A 63 1.56 -4.45 11.51
N TYR A 64 2.73 -4.39 12.14
CA TYR A 64 3.27 -3.14 12.69
C TYR A 64 4.56 -2.74 11.99
N LEU A 65 4.64 -1.47 11.59
CA LEU A 65 5.78 -0.95 10.85
C LEU A 65 7.04 -0.80 11.73
N ASP A 66 6.90 -0.65 13.06
CA ASP A 66 8.05 -0.62 13.98
C ASP A 66 8.65 -2.02 14.26
N GLU A 67 7.98 -3.10 13.82
CA GLU A 67 8.53 -4.46 13.84
C GLU A 67 9.52 -4.74 12.69
N MET A 68 9.64 -3.81 11.76
CA MET A 68 10.62 -3.86 10.68
C MET A 68 12.06 -3.75 11.24
N ARG A 69 12.44 -4.70 12.08
CA ARG A 69 13.80 -4.75 12.59
C ARG A 69 14.70 -5.31 11.51
N PHE A 70 15.67 -4.50 11.14
CA PHE A 70 16.87 -5.02 10.50
C PHE A 70 17.56 -5.92 11.53
N GLY A 71 17.24 -7.19 11.54
CA GLY A 71 18.04 -8.17 12.25
C GLY A 71 19.51 -7.98 11.84
N ARG A 72 20.46 -8.61 12.53
CA ARG A 72 21.85 -8.68 12.09
C ARG A 72 21.92 -9.50 10.79
N PHE A 73 21.38 -8.93 9.71
CA PHE A 73 21.51 -9.50 8.38
C PHE A 73 22.97 -9.26 7.94
N ARG A 74 23.72 -10.32 7.83
CA ARG A 74 24.98 -10.25 7.08
C ARG A 74 24.62 -9.90 5.63
N PRO A 75 25.35 -8.98 4.96
CA PRO A 75 25.22 -8.78 3.53
C PRO A 75 25.22 -10.16 2.86
N GLY A 76 24.16 -10.48 2.17
CA GLY A 76 23.97 -11.80 1.59
C GLY A 76 23.77 -11.69 0.09
N ARG A 77 24.14 -12.75 -0.64
CA ARG A 77 23.83 -12.83 -2.06
C ARG A 77 22.32 -12.93 -2.24
N PHE A 78 21.75 -11.98 -2.95
CA PHE A 78 20.42 -12.11 -3.55
C PHE A 78 20.61 -12.75 -4.94
N PRO A 79 19.73 -13.64 -5.38
CA PRO A 79 19.83 -14.19 -6.74
C PRO A 79 19.84 -13.06 -7.76
N LYS A 80 20.65 -13.22 -8.82
CA LYS A 80 20.67 -12.26 -9.92
C LYS A 80 19.27 -12.19 -10.54
N LEU A 81 18.78 -10.98 -10.73
CA LEU A 81 17.49 -10.76 -11.37
C LEU A 81 17.55 -11.08 -12.85
N SER A 82 16.50 -11.67 -13.38
CA SER A 82 16.29 -11.76 -14.83
C SER A 82 16.07 -10.35 -15.41
N PRO A 83 16.25 -10.14 -16.72
CA PRO A 83 16.03 -8.83 -17.33
C PRO A 83 14.65 -8.23 -17.05
N GLY A 84 13.59 -9.04 -17.03
CA GLY A 84 12.23 -8.59 -16.71
C GLY A 84 12.03 -8.22 -15.24
N GLU A 85 12.63 -8.98 -14.33
CA GLU A 85 12.62 -8.65 -12.89
C GLU A 85 13.42 -7.39 -12.60
N GLU A 86 14.58 -7.24 -13.24
CA GLU A 86 15.41 -6.02 -13.10
C GLU A 86 14.64 -4.79 -13.61
N ALA A 87 14.00 -4.88 -14.77
CA ALA A 87 13.19 -3.77 -15.29
C ALA A 87 12.06 -3.40 -14.32
N ALA A 88 11.30 -4.38 -13.81
CA ALA A 88 10.23 -4.14 -12.87
C ALA A 88 10.73 -3.51 -11.56
N VAL A 89 11.87 -3.96 -11.04
CA VAL A 89 12.46 -3.38 -9.82
C VAL A 89 13.00 -1.97 -10.06
N ARG A 90 13.62 -1.69 -11.22
CA ARG A 90 14.05 -0.33 -11.56
C ARG A 90 12.88 0.65 -11.62
N GLU A 91 11.79 0.27 -12.30
CA GLU A 91 10.56 1.09 -12.34
C GLU A 91 9.97 1.29 -10.94
N LEU A 92 10.01 0.26 -10.09
CA LEU A 92 9.59 0.35 -8.69
C LEU A 92 10.43 1.38 -7.93
N LEU A 93 11.75 1.25 -7.95
CA LEU A 93 12.67 2.11 -7.20
C LEU A 93 12.67 3.57 -7.71
N GLN A 94 12.31 3.78 -8.97
CA GLN A 94 12.11 5.10 -9.57
C GLN A 94 10.68 5.65 -9.39
N CYS A 95 9.81 4.97 -8.63
CA CYS A 95 8.42 5.35 -8.38
C CYS A 95 7.59 5.55 -9.66
N ARG A 96 7.89 4.79 -10.72
CA ARG A 96 7.23 4.89 -12.04
C ARG A 96 6.05 3.92 -12.17
N ALA A 97 6.06 3.05 -13.17
CA ALA A 97 4.98 2.13 -13.50
C ALA A 97 5.46 0.67 -13.55
N PRO A 98 5.88 0.09 -12.40
CA PRO A 98 6.40 -1.27 -12.38
C PRO A 98 5.36 -2.30 -12.81
N ASP A 99 5.81 -3.43 -13.35
CA ASP A 99 4.97 -4.61 -13.47
C ASP A 99 4.74 -5.21 -12.07
N TRP A 100 3.59 -4.89 -11.48
CA TRP A 100 3.24 -5.31 -10.14
C TRP A 100 3.10 -6.83 -10.01
N ALA A 101 2.71 -7.54 -11.06
CA ALA A 101 2.64 -9.00 -11.03
C ALA A 101 4.04 -9.60 -10.86
N VAL A 102 5.04 -9.04 -11.53
CA VAL A 102 6.45 -9.41 -11.37
C VAL A 102 6.94 -9.04 -9.96
N VAL A 103 6.66 -7.81 -9.49
CA VAL A 103 7.06 -7.34 -8.16
C VAL A 103 6.50 -8.26 -7.06
N PHE A 104 5.20 -8.55 -7.07
CA PHE A 104 4.57 -9.37 -6.03
C PHE A 104 5.00 -10.85 -6.09
N ARG A 105 5.34 -11.36 -7.28
CA ARG A 105 5.92 -12.69 -7.44
C ARG A 105 7.36 -12.75 -6.93
N LEU A 106 8.15 -11.72 -7.18
CA LEU A 106 9.56 -11.66 -6.76
C LEU A 106 9.68 -11.49 -5.24
N PHE A 107 8.85 -10.62 -4.65
CA PHE A 107 8.89 -10.23 -3.26
C PHE A 107 7.74 -10.87 -2.44
N PHE A 108 7.73 -12.18 -2.31
CA PHE A 108 6.65 -12.94 -1.66
C PHE A 108 6.95 -13.36 -0.21
N ASP A 109 8.16 -13.15 0.29
CA ASP A 109 8.59 -13.58 1.62
C ASP A 109 9.38 -12.46 2.32
N ARG A 110 8.99 -12.13 3.55
CA ARG A 110 9.61 -11.05 4.32
C ARG A 110 11.12 -11.18 4.47
N LYS A 111 11.61 -12.39 4.78
CA LYS A 111 13.05 -12.61 5.00
C LYS A 111 13.82 -12.42 3.69
N ARG A 112 13.24 -12.90 2.58
CA ARG A 112 13.78 -12.71 1.24
C ARG A 112 13.81 -11.21 0.88
N ASN A 113 12.70 -10.50 1.11
CA ASN A 113 12.54 -9.10 0.78
C ASN A 113 13.52 -8.21 1.57
N LEU A 114 13.68 -8.48 2.87
CA LEU A 114 14.65 -7.77 3.69
C LEU A 114 16.10 -8.09 3.27
N ARG A 115 16.40 -9.34 2.87
CA ARG A 115 17.70 -9.70 2.29
C ARG A 115 18.00 -8.93 1.02
N PHE A 116 17.00 -8.68 0.16
CA PHE A 116 17.18 -7.87 -1.04
C PHE A 116 17.72 -6.48 -0.69
N LEU A 117 17.11 -5.77 0.26
CA LEU A 117 17.55 -4.44 0.71
C LEU A 117 18.95 -4.39 1.34
N HIS A 118 19.54 -5.55 1.63
CA HIS A 118 20.92 -5.70 2.15
C HIS A 118 21.88 -6.35 1.14
N SER A 119 21.45 -6.52 -0.12
CA SER A 119 22.23 -7.23 -1.12
C SER A 119 23.04 -6.30 -2.02
N GLU A 120 24.06 -6.88 -2.64
CA GLU A 120 24.83 -6.23 -3.71
C GLU A 120 23.93 -5.88 -4.90
N GLU A 121 22.89 -6.67 -5.13
CA GLU A 121 21.95 -6.44 -6.23
C GLU A 121 21.13 -5.17 -6.01
N PHE A 122 20.64 -4.93 -4.79
CA PHE A 122 19.99 -3.67 -4.45
C PHE A 122 20.95 -2.48 -4.58
N LEU A 123 22.19 -2.62 -4.09
CA LEU A 123 23.22 -1.59 -4.21
C LEU A 123 23.48 -1.23 -5.68
N ARG A 124 23.66 -2.25 -6.53
CA ARG A 124 23.89 -2.08 -7.97
C ARG A 124 22.72 -1.35 -8.65
N LEU A 125 21.48 -1.72 -8.30
CA LEU A 125 20.29 -1.06 -8.83
C LEU A 125 20.16 0.38 -8.37
N ALA A 126 20.40 0.64 -7.08
CA ALA A 126 20.38 2.00 -6.53
C ALA A 126 21.44 2.88 -7.19
N GLN A 127 22.66 2.36 -7.42
CA GLN A 127 23.70 3.08 -8.16
C GLN A 127 23.27 3.43 -9.58
N GLY A 128 22.60 2.49 -10.26
CA GLY A 128 22.19 2.66 -11.65
C GLY A 128 21.00 3.61 -11.86
N ILE A 129 20.31 4.04 -10.78
CA ILE A 129 19.20 5.00 -10.82
C ILE A 129 19.51 6.32 -10.10
N CYS A 130 20.62 6.39 -9.37
CA CYS A 130 21.07 7.62 -8.72
C CYS A 130 21.52 8.63 -9.76
N GLU A 131 21.05 9.87 -9.63
CA GLU A 131 21.50 10.96 -10.50
C GLU A 131 22.96 11.33 -10.22
N PRO A 132 23.75 11.72 -11.25
CA PRO A 132 25.19 11.96 -11.10
C PRO A 132 25.56 13.05 -10.09
N HIS A 133 24.64 13.98 -9.81
CA HIS A 133 24.86 15.11 -8.90
C HIS A 133 24.28 14.89 -7.50
N ALA A 134 23.60 13.77 -7.25
CA ALA A 134 23.08 13.42 -5.93
C ALA A 134 24.19 12.71 -5.10
N GLY A 135 24.27 13.03 -3.81
CA GLY A 135 25.11 12.27 -2.89
C GLY A 135 24.61 10.83 -2.79
N PHE A 136 25.33 9.87 -3.38
CA PHE A 136 24.86 8.48 -3.46
C PHE A 136 24.52 7.89 -2.08
N GLY A 137 25.26 8.24 -1.03
CA GLY A 137 24.99 7.73 0.32
C GLY A 137 23.58 8.12 0.81
N ASP A 138 23.22 9.39 0.70
CA ASP A 138 21.93 9.90 1.13
C ASP A 138 20.79 9.31 0.27
N PHE A 139 20.97 9.30 -1.04
CA PHE A 139 20.03 8.68 -1.97
C PHE A 139 19.80 7.20 -1.66
N PHE A 140 20.87 6.43 -1.42
CA PHE A 140 20.77 5.01 -1.08
C PHE A 140 19.93 4.77 0.18
N TRP A 141 20.20 5.54 1.25
CA TRP A 141 19.45 5.42 2.48
C TRP A 141 18.00 5.88 2.36
N THR A 142 17.75 6.93 1.58
CA THR A 142 16.40 7.39 1.26
C THR A 142 15.60 6.30 0.55
N VAL A 143 16.09 5.80 -0.59
CA VAL A 143 15.40 4.75 -1.36
C VAL A 143 15.19 3.50 -0.50
N ARG A 144 16.19 3.10 0.28
CA ARG A 144 16.07 1.95 1.17
C ARG A 144 14.99 2.15 2.24
N SER A 145 14.93 3.33 2.85
CA SER A 145 13.92 3.64 3.88
C SER A 145 12.50 3.72 3.31
N MET A 146 12.35 4.23 2.10
CA MET A 146 11.07 4.31 1.39
C MET A 146 10.49 2.93 1.08
N PHE A 147 11.32 2.02 0.56
CA PHE A 147 10.85 0.70 0.11
C PHE A 147 10.86 -0.38 1.19
N LEU A 148 11.48 -0.12 2.35
CA LEU A 148 11.45 -1.06 3.47
C LEU A 148 10.04 -1.41 3.94
N PRO A 149 9.14 -0.43 4.24
CA PRO A 149 7.77 -0.74 4.65
C PRO A 149 7.01 -1.51 3.57
N LEU A 150 7.14 -1.10 2.31
CA LEU A 150 6.49 -1.79 1.20
C LEU A 150 6.90 -3.25 1.11
N LEU A 151 8.22 -3.51 1.04
CA LEU A 151 8.75 -4.86 0.90
C LEU A 151 8.47 -5.73 2.13
N TYR A 152 8.41 -5.14 3.32
CA TYR A 152 7.99 -5.82 4.54
C TYR A 152 6.52 -6.26 4.46
N LEU A 153 5.63 -5.37 4.03
CA LEU A 153 4.19 -5.61 3.97
C LEU A 153 3.82 -6.62 2.88
N ILE A 154 4.33 -6.46 1.65
CA ILE A 154 4.01 -7.38 0.55
C ILE A 154 4.64 -8.78 0.71
N GLY A 155 5.58 -8.94 1.63
CA GLY A 155 6.15 -10.25 2.00
C GLY A 155 5.28 -11.05 2.95
N ASP A 156 4.10 -10.55 3.30
CA ASP A 156 3.14 -11.23 4.16
C ASP A 156 2.07 -11.97 3.35
N ASP A 157 1.54 -13.06 3.89
CA ASP A 157 0.44 -13.78 3.24
C ASP A 157 -0.89 -13.06 3.50
N PRO A 158 -1.73 -12.88 2.47
CA PRO A 158 -3.05 -12.30 2.65
C PRO A 158 -3.95 -13.23 3.51
N PRO A 159 -4.82 -12.67 4.38
CA PRO A 159 -5.87 -13.45 5.03
C PRO A 159 -6.76 -14.14 3.99
N GLU A 160 -7.28 -15.32 4.35
CA GLU A 160 -8.21 -16.02 3.47
C GLU A 160 -9.54 -15.28 3.37
N ALA A 161 -9.95 -14.92 2.14
CA ALA A 161 -11.16 -14.16 1.87
C ALA A 161 -11.73 -14.46 0.48
N ASP A 162 -13.02 -14.15 0.30
CA ASP A 162 -13.69 -14.18 -1.00
C ASP A 162 -13.56 -12.85 -1.73
N LEU A 163 -13.32 -11.77 -0.97
CA LEU A 163 -13.16 -10.39 -1.47
C LEU A 163 -12.18 -9.63 -0.57
N TYR A 164 -11.28 -8.88 -1.18
CA TYR A 164 -10.41 -7.91 -0.51
C TYR A 164 -10.98 -6.50 -0.67
N TYR A 165 -10.98 -5.74 0.42
CA TYR A 165 -11.55 -4.42 0.45
C TYR A 165 -10.61 -3.43 1.15
N ALA A 166 -10.02 -2.50 0.41
CA ALA A 166 -9.18 -1.44 0.98
C ALA A 166 -9.93 -0.12 1.10
N ILE A 167 -9.66 0.61 2.17
CA ILE A 167 -10.28 1.91 2.47
C ILE A 167 -9.35 3.10 2.18
N SER A 168 -8.21 2.84 1.55
CA SER A 168 -7.28 3.86 1.07
C SER A 168 -6.41 3.30 -0.06
N THR A 169 -5.79 4.18 -0.85
CA THR A 169 -4.91 3.82 -1.98
C THR A 169 -3.44 3.67 -1.60
N GLY A 170 -3.08 3.87 -0.31
CA GLY A 170 -1.72 3.72 0.20
C GLY A 170 -1.26 2.26 0.29
N TYR A 171 -0.62 1.91 1.38
CA TYR A 171 -0.21 0.52 1.62
C TYR A 171 -1.39 -0.44 1.62
N ALA A 172 -2.57 -0.02 2.11
CA ALA A 172 -3.79 -0.84 2.08
C ALA A 172 -4.19 -1.18 0.64
N GLY A 173 -4.17 -0.20 -0.27
CA GLY A 173 -4.48 -0.42 -1.69
C GLY A 173 -3.46 -1.33 -2.39
N VAL A 174 -2.17 -1.20 -2.06
CA VAL A 174 -1.12 -2.10 -2.59
C VAL A 174 -1.31 -3.52 -2.08
N LEU A 175 -1.63 -3.71 -0.79
CA LEU A 175 -1.92 -5.04 -0.23
C LEU A 175 -3.18 -5.66 -0.83
N GLY A 176 -4.24 -4.88 -1.08
CA GLY A 176 -5.43 -5.34 -1.81
C GLY A 176 -5.11 -5.82 -3.22
N SER A 177 -4.27 -5.06 -3.93
CA SER A 177 -3.77 -5.42 -5.27
C SER A 177 -2.95 -6.71 -5.24
N MET A 178 -2.03 -6.82 -4.29
CA MET A 178 -1.19 -7.99 -4.09
C MET A 178 -2.04 -9.23 -3.76
N ALA A 179 -2.97 -9.09 -2.82
CA ALA A 179 -3.86 -10.18 -2.42
C ALA A 179 -4.71 -10.68 -3.59
N SER A 180 -5.29 -9.75 -4.37
CA SER A 180 -6.06 -10.08 -5.58
C SER A 180 -5.24 -10.85 -6.60
N LEU A 181 -4.02 -10.38 -6.91
CA LEU A 181 -3.14 -11.05 -7.88
C LEU A 181 -2.65 -12.42 -7.39
N ARG A 182 -2.43 -12.61 -6.09
CA ARG A 182 -1.97 -13.89 -5.53
C ARG A 182 -3.08 -14.93 -5.41
N THR A 183 -4.30 -14.49 -5.08
CA THR A 183 -5.41 -15.41 -4.78
C THR A 183 -6.44 -15.55 -5.90
N GLY A 184 -6.40 -14.64 -6.90
CA GLY A 184 -7.41 -14.56 -7.95
C GLY A 184 -8.76 -14.02 -7.47
N LYS A 185 -8.85 -13.52 -6.22
CA LYS A 185 -10.09 -12.96 -5.65
C LYS A 185 -10.24 -11.49 -6.00
N PRO A 186 -11.49 -10.97 -6.12
CA PRO A 186 -11.73 -9.58 -6.44
C PRO A 186 -11.20 -8.64 -5.36
N PHE A 187 -10.79 -7.44 -5.79
CA PHE A 187 -10.36 -6.34 -4.94
C PHE A 187 -11.24 -5.12 -5.18
N VAL A 188 -11.79 -4.56 -4.11
CA VAL A 188 -12.62 -3.34 -4.11
C VAL A 188 -11.91 -2.26 -3.31
N LEU A 189 -12.01 -1.03 -3.80
CA LEU A 189 -11.37 0.13 -3.20
C LEU A 189 -12.40 1.21 -2.89
N THR A 190 -12.35 1.79 -1.69
CA THR A 190 -13.01 3.05 -1.35
C THR A 190 -11.98 4.09 -0.94
N GLU A 191 -12.10 5.30 -1.46
CA GLU A 191 -11.35 6.47 -1.02
C GLU A 191 -12.26 7.44 -0.26
N HIS A 192 -11.86 7.80 0.96
CA HIS A 192 -12.57 8.76 1.83
C HIS A 192 -12.00 10.17 1.74
N GLY A 193 -10.83 10.34 1.13
CA GLY A 193 -10.13 11.58 0.82
C GLY A 193 -9.27 11.37 -0.42
N ILE A 194 -8.52 12.38 -0.82
CA ILE A 194 -7.55 12.23 -1.92
C ILE A 194 -6.21 11.89 -1.29
N TYR A 195 -5.97 10.58 -1.10
CA TYR A 195 -4.77 10.09 -0.43
C TYR A 195 -3.47 10.70 -0.94
N THR A 196 -3.31 10.79 -2.27
CA THR A 196 -2.12 11.37 -2.88
C THR A 196 -1.92 12.82 -2.50
N ARG A 197 -2.99 13.62 -2.49
CA ARG A 197 -2.92 15.05 -2.12
C ARG A 197 -2.56 15.23 -0.65
N GLU A 198 -3.17 14.44 0.23
CA GLU A 198 -2.88 14.47 1.66
C GLU A 198 -1.41 14.12 1.94
N ARG A 199 -0.89 13.08 1.27
CA ARG A 199 0.52 12.69 1.39
C ARG A 199 1.47 13.71 0.78
N GLU A 200 1.13 14.30 -0.35
CA GLU A 200 1.91 15.37 -0.98
C GLU A 200 2.02 16.58 -0.06
N GLU A 201 0.90 17.07 0.48
CA GLU A 201 0.87 18.19 1.42
C GLU A 201 1.72 17.90 2.66
N GLU A 202 1.61 16.69 3.22
CA GLU A 202 2.42 16.27 4.38
C GLU A 202 3.92 16.23 4.07
N ILE A 203 4.33 15.66 2.93
CA ILE A 203 5.74 15.59 2.53
C ILE A 203 6.31 16.97 2.24
N LEU A 204 5.53 17.85 1.62
CA LEU A 204 5.97 19.23 1.35
C LEU A 204 6.21 20.03 2.64
N GLN A 205 5.39 19.81 3.67
CA GLN A 205 5.48 20.50 4.96
C GLN A 205 6.51 19.90 5.91
N THR A 206 6.92 18.65 5.71
CA THR A 206 7.82 17.96 6.63
C THR A 206 9.28 18.37 6.46
N ASN A 207 10.03 18.36 7.58
CA ASN A 207 11.47 18.67 7.62
C ASN A 207 12.35 17.41 7.66
N TRP A 208 11.78 16.21 7.87
CA TRP A 208 12.55 14.97 7.95
C TRP A 208 12.89 14.38 6.57
N VAL A 209 12.20 14.82 5.53
CA VAL A 209 12.53 14.46 4.13
C VAL A 209 13.41 15.56 3.55
N PRO A 210 14.62 15.23 3.07
CA PRO A 210 15.47 16.20 2.38
C PRO A 210 14.75 16.84 1.18
N PRO A 211 14.93 18.13 0.91
CA PRO A 211 14.24 18.82 -0.19
C PRO A 211 14.38 18.11 -1.55
N ASN A 212 15.56 17.58 -1.85
CA ASN A 212 15.86 16.90 -3.11
C ASN A 212 15.17 15.53 -3.25
N ASP A 213 14.71 14.96 -2.13
CA ASP A 213 14.08 13.63 -2.10
C ASP A 213 12.53 13.71 -2.05
N LYS A 214 11.96 14.91 -1.88
CA LYS A 214 10.50 15.09 -1.74
C LYS A 214 9.73 14.56 -2.94
N ASP A 215 10.19 14.84 -4.14
CA ASP A 215 9.56 14.40 -5.38
C ASP A 215 9.54 12.87 -5.48
N LEU A 216 10.60 12.20 -5.03
CA LEU A 216 10.66 10.74 -5.01
C LEU A 216 9.66 10.14 -4.02
N TRP A 217 9.55 10.71 -2.81
CA TRP A 217 8.55 10.31 -1.82
C TRP A 217 7.12 10.51 -2.31
N ILE A 218 6.83 11.68 -2.89
CA ILE A 218 5.53 11.98 -3.48
C ILE A 218 5.23 10.99 -4.62
N GLY A 219 6.19 10.76 -5.51
CA GLY A 219 6.11 9.79 -6.60
C GLY A 219 5.77 8.38 -6.14
N MET A 220 6.28 7.95 -4.98
CA MET A 220 5.98 6.65 -4.38
C MET A 220 4.48 6.53 -4.03
N PHE A 221 3.88 7.54 -3.41
CA PHE A 221 2.46 7.50 -3.06
C PHE A 221 1.56 7.56 -4.30
N TYR A 222 1.94 8.32 -5.32
CA TYR A 222 1.26 8.30 -6.62
C TYR A 222 1.37 6.92 -7.30
N MET A 223 2.51 6.26 -7.20
CA MET A 223 2.71 4.90 -7.72
C MET A 223 1.81 3.89 -7.00
N PHE A 224 1.67 3.98 -5.67
CA PHE A 224 0.77 3.12 -4.89
C PHE A 224 -0.69 3.33 -5.29
N THR A 225 -1.10 4.57 -5.44
CA THR A 225 -2.46 4.90 -5.91
C THR A 225 -2.72 4.33 -7.31
N ARG A 226 -1.78 4.49 -8.25
CA ARG A 226 -1.90 3.87 -9.59
C ARG A 226 -2.00 2.35 -9.51
N CYS A 227 -1.23 1.70 -8.62
CA CYS A 227 -1.34 0.26 -8.38
C CYS A 227 -2.75 -0.12 -7.93
N ALA A 228 -3.27 0.53 -6.89
CA ALA A 228 -4.59 0.24 -6.35
C ALA A 228 -5.70 0.45 -7.39
N TYR A 229 -5.66 1.57 -8.09
CA TYR A 229 -6.66 1.87 -9.14
C TYR A 229 -6.61 0.90 -10.33
N ARG A 230 -5.42 0.39 -10.67
CA ARG A 230 -5.25 -0.56 -11.78
C ARG A 230 -5.88 -1.93 -11.47
N HIS A 231 -5.78 -2.38 -10.22
CA HIS A 231 -6.17 -3.75 -9.85
C HIS A 231 -7.55 -3.84 -9.18
N ALA A 232 -8.12 -2.72 -8.71
CA ALA A 232 -9.46 -2.72 -8.16
C ALA A 232 -10.51 -2.94 -9.26
N VAL A 233 -11.38 -3.95 -9.05
CA VAL A 233 -12.51 -4.23 -9.95
C VAL A 233 -13.64 -3.21 -9.79
N SER A 234 -13.76 -2.58 -8.61
CA SER A 234 -14.69 -1.50 -8.31
C SER A 234 -14.03 -0.45 -7.44
N LYS A 235 -14.35 0.82 -7.71
CA LYS A 235 -13.82 2.01 -7.02
C LYS A 235 -14.97 2.88 -6.58
N LEU A 236 -15.01 3.19 -5.29
CA LEU A 236 -16.00 4.04 -4.66
C LEU A 236 -15.30 5.28 -4.11
N CYS A 237 -15.85 6.48 -4.38
CA CYS A 237 -15.44 7.71 -3.72
C CYS A 237 -16.52 8.12 -2.73
N SER A 238 -16.16 8.46 -1.50
CA SER A 238 -17.12 8.99 -0.55
C SER A 238 -17.58 10.40 -0.98
N ALA A 239 -18.79 10.79 -0.62
CA ALA A 239 -19.41 12.06 -1.02
C ALA A 239 -18.68 13.31 -0.49
N SER A 240 -17.71 13.17 0.44
CA SER A 240 -16.86 14.25 0.91
C SER A 240 -15.77 14.65 -0.09
N ALA A 241 -15.42 13.77 -1.02
CA ALA A 241 -14.59 14.13 -2.16
C ALA A 241 -15.46 14.90 -3.16
N THR A 242 -15.27 16.21 -3.28
CA THR A 242 -16.03 17.06 -4.21
C THR A 242 -16.04 16.45 -5.61
N LYS A 243 -17.20 16.51 -6.30
CA LYS A 243 -17.43 15.93 -7.65
C LYS A 243 -16.38 16.29 -8.71
N SER A 244 -15.59 17.36 -8.48
CA SER A 244 -14.49 17.77 -9.36
C SER A 244 -13.27 16.86 -9.26
N THR A 245 -13.08 16.13 -8.17
CA THR A 245 -11.85 15.40 -7.88
C THR A 245 -11.92 13.93 -8.29
N CYS A 246 -13.12 13.35 -8.36
CA CYS A 246 -13.31 12.00 -8.88
C CYS A 246 -13.12 11.92 -10.41
N ARG A 247 -13.01 13.06 -11.09
CA ARG A 247 -12.73 13.17 -12.53
C ARG A 247 -11.27 13.36 -12.88
N THR A 248 -10.37 13.35 -11.91
CA THR A 248 -8.94 13.34 -12.24
C THR A 248 -8.62 11.95 -12.80
N THR A 249 -8.89 11.80 -14.08
CA THR A 249 -8.34 10.73 -14.90
C THR A 249 -6.83 10.85 -14.78
N VAL A 250 -6.23 10.02 -13.93
CA VAL A 250 -4.81 9.69 -14.12
C VAL A 250 -4.75 9.16 -15.54
N PRO A 251 -3.99 9.75 -16.45
CA PRO A 251 -3.90 9.26 -17.82
C PRO A 251 -3.26 7.88 -17.77
N ILE A 252 -4.10 6.87 -17.72
CA ILE A 252 -3.71 5.48 -17.94
C ILE A 252 -3.76 5.35 -19.45
N GLY A 253 -2.63 5.08 -20.07
CA GLY A 253 -2.55 4.92 -21.52
C GLY A 253 -3.70 4.08 -22.05
N GLY A 254 -4.54 4.68 -22.88
CA GLY A 254 -5.31 4.05 -23.93
C GLY A 254 -6.61 3.34 -23.58
N ALA A 255 -7.22 3.44 -22.38
CA ALA A 255 -8.59 2.94 -22.18
C ALA A 255 -9.34 3.76 -21.13
N ALA A 256 -10.38 4.46 -21.53
CA ALA A 256 -11.34 5.11 -20.64
C ALA A 256 -12.18 4.04 -19.93
N VAL A 257 -12.01 3.91 -18.60
CA VAL A 257 -12.90 3.10 -17.77
C VAL A 257 -14.06 4.00 -17.33
N PRO A 258 -15.34 3.61 -17.54
CA PRO A 258 -16.48 4.45 -17.19
C PRO A 258 -16.59 4.64 -15.68
N ALA A 259 -16.84 5.87 -15.25
CA ALA A 259 -17.14 6.22 -13.88
C ALA A 259 -18.50 5.64 -13.48
N VAL A 260 -18.54 4.82 -12.43
CA VAL A 260 -19.79 4.37 -11.82
C VAL A 260 -20.30 5.50 -10.91
N SER A 261 -21.41 6.12 -11.29
CA SER A 261 -22.13 7.07 -10.44
C SER A 261 -22.99 6.32 -9.43
N VAL A 262 -22.72 6.49 -8.14
CA VAL A 262 -23.66 6.08 -7.08
C VAL A 262 -24.67 7.23 -6.88
N THR A 263 -25.92 7.03 -7.28
CA THR A 263 -27.02 7.90 -6.88
C THR A 263 -27.46 7.49 -5.47
N SER A 264 -27.31 8.38 -4.50
CA SER A 264 -28.01 8.24 -3.22
C SER A 264 -29.47 8.58 -3.45
N SER A 265 -30.37 7.60 -3.32
CA SER A 265 -31.79 7.89 -3.05
C SER A 265 -31.91 8.32 -1.59
N ALA A 266 -32.62 9.44 -1.41
CA ALA A 266 -32.94 10.07 -0.13
C ALA A 266 -33.71 9.15 0.81
#